data_b77a1bc1f29998d68ec9b5a7da2b75ab
#
_entry.id   b77a1bc1f29998d68ec9b5a7da2b75ab
#
_cell.length_a   1.000
_cell.length_b   1.000
_cell.length_c   1.000
_cell.angle_alpha   90.00
_cell.angle_beta   90.00
_cell.angle_gamma   90.00
#
_symmetry.space_group_name_H-M   'P 1'
#
loop_
_entity.id
_entity.type
_entity.pdbx_description
1 polymer ?
#
loop_
_entity_poly.entity_id
_entity_poly.type
_entity_poly.pdbx_seq_one_letter_code
_entity_poly.pdbx_strand_id
1 'polypeptide(L)'
;MKQNTAGDSFAASPDHPAASANPPSVAEAYLNLLKARGIDFLYLGAGSDTAPLVEAYARREPANQIFPQPVIVSHENLAVGMAHGYFMVTGRPQAVMLHVNVGAANAVCGLLNAARSHVPMLFTAGRTPLFEEGELGSRDREIHWAQEMFDQAGMVRELVK
;
A
#
# COMPACT_ATOMS: atom_id res chain seq x y z
N MET A 1 53.94 -27.02 -34.89
CA MET A 1 52.57 -26.53 -34.93
C MET A 1 51.92 -26.76 -33.59
N LYS A 2 51.86 -25.78 -32.75
CA LYS A 2 51.21 -25.85 -31.43
C LYS A 2 50.09 -24.80 -31.41
N GLN A 3 48.87 -25.25 -31.34
CA GLN A 3 47.67 -24.40 -31.16
C GLN A 3 47.53 -24.03 -29.71
N ASN A 4 47.49 -22.74 -29.43
CA ASN A 4 47.23 -22.15 -28.16
C ASN A 4 45.78 -21.74 -28.12
N THR A 5 44.94 -22.40 -27.29
CA THR A 5 43.60 -21.98 -27.01
C THR A 5 43.57 -21.40 -25.62
N ALA A 6 43.59 -20.08 -25.54
CA ALA A 6 43.30 -19.37 -24.28
C ALA A 6 41.78 -19.28 -24.11
N GLY A 7 41.26 -19.99 -23.15
CA GLY A 7 39.86 -19.85 -22.70
C GLY A 7 39.77 -18.72 -21.70
N ASP A 8 39.12 -17.64 -22.08
CA ASP A 8 38.73 -16.57 -21.17
C ASP A 8 37.60 -17.08 -20.26
N SER A 9 37.96 -17.38 -19.01
CA SER A 9 36.99 -17.59 -17.94
C SER A 9 36.50 -16.25 -17.45
N PHE A 10 35.31 -15.84 -17.87
CA PHE A 10 34.58 -14.74 -17.20
C PHE A 10 34.22 -15.19 -15.79
N ALA A 11 34.99 -14.76 -14.82
CA ALA A 11 34.63 -14.90 -13.41
C ALA A 11 33.44 -13.99 -13.09
N ALA A 12 32.33 -14.58 -12.71
CA ALA A 12 31.16 -13.87 -12.24
C ALA A 12 31.50 -13.07 -10.97
N SER A 13 31.17 -11.78 -10.95
CA SER A 13 31.33 -10.90 -9.79
C SER A 13 30.50 -11.42 -8.61
N PRO A 14 31.03 -11.44 -7.36
CA PRO A 14 30.39 -12.07 -6.22
C PRO A 14 29.31 -11.22 -5.50
N ASP A 15 28.83 -10.12 -6.05
CA ASP A 15 27.97 -9.16 -5.34
C ASP A 15 26.60 -8.93 -5.99
N HIS A 16 25.96 -9.98 -6.50
CA HIS A 16 24.51 -9.91 -6.71
C HIS A 16 23.82 -10.64 -5.55
N PRO A 17 23.01 -9.93 -4.72
CA PRO A 17 22.17 -10.62 -3.76
C PRO A 17 21.29 -11.60 -4.51
N ALA A 18 21.26 -12.85 -4.05
CA ALA A 18 20.42 -13.88 -4.66
C ALA A 18 18.99 -13.33 -4.79
N ALA A 19 18.52 -13.16 -6.02
CA ALA A 19 17.14 -12.79 -6.28
C ALA A 19 16.26 -13.81 -5.56
N SER A 20 15.34 -13.34 -4.72
CA SER A 20 14.35 -14.21 -4.08
C SER A 20 13.71 -15.07 -5.17
N ALA A 21 13.54 -16.35 -4.93
CA ALA A 21 13.04 -17.32 -5.91
C ALA A 21 11.64 -16.98 -6.47
N ASN A 22 10.95 -16.02 -5.87
CA ASN A 22 9.66 -15.51 -6.32
C ASN A 22 9.72 -13.99 -6.53
N PRO A 23 9.12 -13.46 -7.60
CA PRO A 23 9.01 -12.02 -7.79
C PRO A 23 8.19 -11.40 -6.65
N PRO A 24 8.45 -10.12 -6.30
CA PRO A 24 7.69 -9.45 -5.26
C PRO A 24 6.21 -9.36 -5.65
N SER A 25 5.33 -9.56 -4.69
CA SER A 25 3.90 -9.33 -4.88
C SER A 25 3.61 -7.85 -5.13
N VAL A 26 2.45 -7.54 -5.71
CA VAL A 26 2.01 -6.14 -5.90
C VAL A 26 1.95 -5.40 -4.56
N ALA A 27 1.55 -6.07 -3.48
CA ALA A 27 1.52 -5.49 -2.14
C ALA A 27 2.93 -5.13 -1.64
N GLU A 28 3.92 -6.03 -1.83
CA GLU A 28 5.32 -5.74 -1.48
C GLU A 28 5.89 -4.60 -2.34
N ALA A 29 5.60 -4.58 -3.64
CA ALA A 29 6.02 -3.49 -4.52
C ALA A 29 5.41 -2.15 -4.09
N TYR A 30 4.13 -2.13 -3.71
CA TYR A 30 3.45 -0.94 -3.18
C TYR A 30 4.11 -0.44 -1.89
N LEU A 31 4.35 -1.31 -0.92
CA LEU A 31 4.99 -0.94 0.35
C LEU A 31 6.42 -0.42 0.14
N ASN A 32 7.19 -1.06 -0.74
CA ASN A 32 8.52 -0.60 -1.13
C ASN A 32 8.47 0.80 -1.76
N LEU A 33 7.52 1.05 -2.65
CA LEU A 33 7.34 2.35 -3.27
C LEU A 33 6.99 3.44 -2.25
N LEU A 34 6.08 3.15 -1.31
CA LEU A 34 5.75 4.08 -0.24
C LEU A 34 7.00 4.45 0.56
N LYS A 35 7.80 3.47 0.94
CA LYS A 35 9.03 3.73 1.70
C LYS A 35 10.05 4.53 0.89
N ALA A 36 10.25 4.20 -0.37
CA ALA A 36 11.14 4.93 -1.26
C ALA A 36 10.69 6.39 -1.47
N ARG A 37 9.40 6.70 -1.27
CA ARG A 37 8.83 8.05 -1.33
C ARG A 37 8.82 8.77 0.03
N GLY A 38 9.49 8.22 1.04
CA GLY A 38 9.64 8.86 2.35
C GLY A 38 8.44 8.70 3.28
N ILE A 39 7.55 7.75 3.01
CA ILE A 39 6.46 7.40 3.92
C ILE A 39 7.02 6.56 5.06
N ASP A 40 6.85 7.02 6.29
CA ASP A 40 7.29 6.30 7.48
C ASP A 40 6.20 5.42 8.08
N PHE A 41 4.96 5.88 8.01
CA PHE A 41 3.79 5.20 8.57
C PHE A 41 2.72 4.96 7.50
N LEU A 42 2.09 3.80 7.57
CA LEU A 42 0.87 3.48 6.85
C LEU A 42 -0.25 3.30 7.88
N TYR A 43 -1.15 4.27 7.96
CA TYR A 43 -2.31 4.22 8.84
C TYR A 43 -3.42 3.38 8.19
N LEU A 44 -3.79 2.28 8.84
CA LEU A 44 -4.67 1.25 8.29
C LEU A 44 -6.01 1.18 9.04
N GLY A 45 -7.09 1.38 8.33
CA GLY A 45 -8.42 0.91 8.73
C GLY A 45 -8.58 -0.54 8.24
N ALA A 46 -8.49 -1.50 9.16
CA ALA A 46 -8.45 -2.91 8.80
C ALA A 46 -9.74 -3.41 8.14
N GLY A 47 -9.60 -4.23 7.12
CA GLY A 47 -10.66 -4.90 6.41
C GLY A 47 -10.13 -6.06 5.56
N SER A 48 -11.00 -6.81 4.91
CA SER A 48 -10.60 -7.96 4.07
C SER A 48 -9.73 -7.55 2.87
N ASP A 49 -9.85 -6.33 2.40
CA ASP A 49 -9.03 -5.74 1.34
C ASP A 49 -7.59 -5.43 1.76
N THR A 50 -7.28 -5.44 3.06
CA THR A 50 -5.92 -5.27 3.56
C THR A 50 -5.13 -6.60 3.63
N ALA A 51 -5.76 -7.75 3.42
CA ALA A 51 -5.13 -9.06 3.54
C ALA A 51 -3.81 -9.19 2.73
N PRO A 52 -3.69 -8.72 1.48
CA PRO A 52 -2.43 -8.80 0.76
C PRO A 52 -1.30 -8.00 1.40
N LEU A 53 -1.62 -6.88 2.07
CA LEU A 53 -0.62 -6.08 2.79
C LEU A 53 -0.19 -6.79 4.07
N VAL A 54 -1.14 -7.37 4.82
CA VAL A 54 -0.83 -8.18 6.01
C VAL A 54 0.12 -9.33 5.65
N GLU A 55 -0.16 -10.02 4.55
CA GLU A 55 0.70 -11.08 4.04
C GLU A 55 2.10 -10.58 3.66
N ALA A 56 2.19 -9.42 3.00
CA ALA A 56 3.47 -8.80 2.67
C ALA A 56 4.28 -8.45 3.93
N TYR A 57 3.63 -7.90 4.95
CA TYR A 57 4.28 -7.64 6.25
C TYR A 57 4.70 -8.94 6.96
N ALA A 58 3.90 -10.01 6.88
CA ALA A 58 4.20 -11.28 7.51
C ALA A 58 5.38 -12.02 6.84
N ARG A 59 5.50 -11.91 5.52
CA ARG A 59 6.61 -12.52 4.75
C ARG A 59 7.92 -11.74 4.85
N ARG A 60 7.87 -10.56 5.41
CA ARG A 60 9.04 -9.70 5.54
C ARG A 60 10.12 -10.38 6.37
N GLU A 61 11.28 -10.62 5.77
CA GLU A 61 12.50 -10.92 6.53
C GLU A 61 12.96 -9.66 7.27
N PRO A 62 13.11 -9.69 8.60
CA PRO A 62 13.40 -8.50 9.40
C PRO A 62 14.67 -7.75 8.98
N ALA A 63 15.58 -8.41 8.28
CA ALA A 63 16.89 -7.86 7.96
C ALA A 63 16.95 -7.01 6.68
N ASN A 64 16.04 -7.19 5.71
CA ASN A 64 16.24 -6.68 4.36
C ASN A 64 15.13 -5.83 3.75
N GLN A 65 13.96 -5.71 4.37
CA GLN A 65 12.88 -4.89 3.81
C GLN A 65 12.40 -3.84 4.80
N ILE A 66 12.59 -2.59 4.44
CA ILE A 66 12.14 -1.45 5.23
C ILE A 66 10.83 -0.97 4.60
N PHE A 67 9.70 -1.50 5.05
CA PHE A 67 8.38 -0.97 4.74
C PHE A 67 8.01 0.19 5.67
N PRO A 68 7.01 1.02 5.33
CA PRO A 68 6.39 1.91 6.30
C PRO A 68 5.89 1.12 7.51
N GLN A 69 5.96 1.69 8.71
CA GLN A 69 5.41 1.05 9.90
C GLN A 69 3.89 1.05 9.83
N PRO A 70 3.22 -0.12 9.89
CA PRO A 70 1.77 -0.16 9.91
C PRO A 70 1.23 0.30 11.27
N VAL A 71 0.20 1.13 11.24
CA VAL A 71 -0.52 1.59 12.42
C VAL A 71 -1.99 1.28 12.22
N ILE A 72 -2.49 0.28 12.91
CA ILE A 72 -3.91 -0.07 12.88
C ILE A 72 -4.68 0.94 13.73
N VAL A 73 -5.70 1.52 13.13
CA VAL A 73 -6.55 2.52 13.80
C VAL A 73 -7.95 1.96 14.07
N SER A 74 -8.57 2.46 15.12
CA SER A 74 -9.91 2.05 15.52
C SER A 74 -11.04 2.79 14.80
N HIS A 75 -10.71 3.87 14.07
CA HIS A 75 -11.66 4.67 13.31
C HIS A 75 -10.95 5.40 12.16
N GLU A 76 -11.60 5.48 11.03
CA GLU A 76 -11.01 5.99 9.78
C GLU A 76 -10.63 7.47 9.85
N ASN A 77 -11.47 8.28 10.48
CA ASN A 77 -11.15 9.70 10.66
C ASN A 77 -9.92 9.91 11.56
N LEU A 78 -9.64 8.97 12.48
CA LEU A 78 -8.42 8.99 13.29
C LEU A 78 -7.18 8.77 12.40
N ALA A 79 -7.23 7.84 11.43
CA ALA A 79 -6.13 7.61 10.49
C ALA A 79 -5.75 8.90 9.75
N VAL A 80 -6.75 9.61 9.22
CA VAL A 80 -6.55 10.89 8.53
C VAL A 80 -6.00 11.95 9.49
N GLY A 81 -6.55 12.03 10.71
CA GLY A 81 -6.07 12.94 11.75
C GLY A 81 -4.62 12.69 12.17
N MET A 82 -4.21 11.43 12.28
CA MET A 82 -2.82 11.05 12.58
C MET A 82 -1.86 11.43 11.44
N ALA A 83 -2.22 11.14 10.19
CA ALA A 83 -1.43 11.55 9.02
C ALA A 83 -1.31 13.09 8.93
N HIS A 84 -2.40 13.80 9.19
CA HIS A 84 -2.44 15.26 9.24
C HIS A 84 -1.50 15.80 10.31
N GLY A 85 -1.64 15.33 11.57
CA GLY A 85 -0.81 15.76 12.69
C GLY A 85 0.68 15.45 12.47
N TYR A 86 0.98 14.30 11.91
CA TYR A 86 2.37 13.95 11.58
C TYR A 86 2.99 14.94 10.59
N PHE A 87 2.24 15.30 9.52
CA PHE A 87 2.71 16.31 8.56
C PHE A 87 2.92 17.67 9.23
N MET A 88 1.99 18.10 10.08
CA MET A 88 2.11 19.40 10.78
C MET A 88 3.38 19.52 11.62
N VAL A 89 3.86 18.40 12.17
CA VAL A 89 5.07 18.39 13.01
C VAL A 89 6.35 18.18 12.21
N THR A 90 6.29 17.35 11.17
CA THR A 90 7.50 16.88 10.48
C THR A 90 7.69 17.44 9.06
N GLY A 91 6.63 18.00 8.46
CA GLY A 91 6.61 18.38 7.06
C GLY A 91 6.60 17.20 6.08
N ARG A 92 6.46 15.95 6.56
CA ARG A 92 6.51 14.75 5.72
C ARG A 92 5.11 14.13 5.56
N PRO A 93 4.61 13.99 4.31
CA PRO A 93 3.32 13.36 4.07
C PRO A 93 3.35 11.88 4.45
N GLN A 94 2.21 11.36 4.89
CA GLN A 94 2.06 9.95 5.25
C GLN A 94 0.96 9.30 4.41
N ALA A 95 0.87 7.96 4.49
CA ALA A 95 -0.13 7.19 3.76
C ALA A 95 -1.25 6.71 4.70
N VAL A 96 -2.46 6.72 4.15
CA VAL A 96 -3.68 6.20 4.79
C VAL A 96 -4.31 5.19 3.84
N MET A 97 -4.68 4.03 4.34
CA MET A 97 -5.47 3.05 3.60
C MET A 97 -6.65 2.58 4.43
N LEU A 98 -7.84 2.70 3.86
CA LEU A 98 -9.10 2.42 4.54
C LEU A 98 -9.92 1.36 3.81
N HIS A 99 -10.83 0.74 4.56
CA HIS A 99 -11.64 -0.36 4.06
C HIS A 99 -12.76 0.14 3.16
N VAL A 100 -12.69 -0.18 1.90
CA VAL A 100 -13.66 0.04 0.82
C VAL A 100 -14.40 1.38 0.89
N ASN A 101 -15.65 1.43 0.47
CA ASN A 101 -16.48 2.63 0.44
C ASN A 101 -16.84 3.15 1.85
N VAL A 102 -17.10 2.24 2.80
CA VAL A 102 -17.49 2.63 4.18
C VAL A 102 -16.35 3.34 4.89
N GLY A 103 -15.13 2.85 4.77
CA GLY A 103 -13.96 3.50 5.33
C GLY A 103 -13.66 4.84 4.65
N ALA A 104 -13.80 4.90 3.32
CA ALA A 104 -13.66 6.15 2.59
C ALA A 104 -14.70 7.19 3.05
N ALA A 105 -15.97 6.80 3.22
CA ALA A 105 -17.03 7.69 3.67
C ALA A 105 -16.78 8.23 5.08
N ASN A 106 -16.36 7.38 6.02
CA ASN A 106 -16.02 7.81 7.39
C ASN A 106 -14.85 8.79 7.45
N ALA A 107 -13.98 8.80 6.46
CA ALA A 107 -12.81 9.68 6.42
C ALA A 107 -13.10 11.06 5.82
N VAL A 108 -14.24 11.28 5.18
CA VAL A 108 -14.53 12.50 4.40
C VAL A 108 -14.35 13.77 5.24
N CYS A 109 -14.80 13.80 6.49
CA CYS A 109 -14.61 14.97 7.37
C CYS A 109 -13.14 15.30 7.61
N GLY A 110 -12.31 14.27 7.85
CA GLY A 110 -10.87 14.44 8.02
C GLY A 110 -10.18 14.90 6.74
N LEU A 111 -10.58 14.34 5.60
CA LEU A 111 -10.06 14.73 4.29
C LEU A 111 -10.43 16.18 3.93
N LEU A 112 -11.66 16.60 4.23
CA LEU A 112 -12.07 17.99 4.06
C LEU A 112 -11.16 18.94 4.88
N ASN A 113 -10.89 18.56 6.12
CA ASN A 113 -10.01 19.32 7.01
C ASN A 113 -8.57 19.39 6.46
N ALA A 114 -8.02 18.26 6.04
CA ALA A 114 -6.68 18.19 5.45
C ALA A 114 -6.58 18.99 4.14
N ALA A 115 -7.58 18.88 3.26
CA ALA A 115 -7.64 19.63 2.00
C ALA A 115 -7.67 21.15 2.24
N ARG A 116 -8.49 21.62 3.18
CA ARG A 116 -8.58 23.05 3.53
C ARG A 116 -7.32 23.58 4.21
N SER A 117 -6.59 22.72 4.92
CA SER A 117 -5.31 23.06 5.55
C SER A 117 -4.10 22.84 4.62
N HIS A 118 -4.34 22.42 3.38
CA HIS A 118 -3.28 22.10 2.40
C HIS A 118 -2.27 21.06 2.91
N VAL A 119 -2.73 20.11 3.71
CA VAL A 119 -1.90 19.02 4.25
C VAL A 119 -1.87 17.86 3.25
N PRO A 120 -0.72 17.56 2.65
CA PRO A 120 -0.60 16.45 1.72
C PRO A 120 -0.60 15.11 2.45
N MET A 121 -1.29 14.14 1.90
CA MET A 121 -1.24 12.74 2.28
C MET A 121 -1.58 11.86 1.09
N LEU A 122 -1.11 10.62 1.10
CA LEU A 122 -1.60 9.62 0.16
C LEU A 122 -2.80 8.93 0.79
N PHE A 123 -3.98 9.18 0.23
CA PHE A 123 -5.21 8.54 0.65
C PHE A 123 -5.57 7.42 -0.33
N THR A 124 -5.76 6.22 0.19
CA THR A 124 -6.19 5.05 -0.57
C THR A 124 -7.34 4.35 0.15
N ALA A 125 -8.20 3.72 -0.61
CA ALA A 125 -9.24 2.86 -0.09
C ALA A 125 -9.35 1.63 -0.99
N GLY A 126 -9.64 0.48 -0.40
CA GLY A 126 -9.92 -0.72 -1.15
C GLY A 126 -11.21 -0.59 -1.95
N ARG A 127 -11.48 -1.60 -2.76
CA ARG A 127 -12.74 -1.80 -3.45
C ARG A 127 -13.15 -3.26 -3.33
N THR A 128 -14.42 -3.52 -3.43
CA THR A 128 -14.92 -4.89 -3.54
C THR A 128 -14.34 -5.59 -4.76
N PRO A 129 -14.22 -6.93 -4.77
CA PRO A 129 -13.75 -7.66 -5.93
C PRO A 129 -14.51 -7.28 -7.20
N LEU A 130 -13.80 -7.15 -8.32
CA LEU A 130 -14.41 -6.81 -9.61
C LEU A 130 -15.14 -8.00 -10.23
N PHE A 131 -14.54 -9.19 -10.09
CA PHE A 131 -15.13 -10.41 -10.62
C PHE A 131 -16.19 -10.97 -9.67
N GLU A 132 -17.31 -11.39 -10.23
CA GLU A 132 -18.39 -12.00 -9.47
C GLU A 132 -18.12 -13.49 -9.21
N GLU A 133 -17.52 -14.18 -10.18
CA GLU A 133 -17.19 -15.60 -10.11
C GLU A 133 -16.01 -15.95 -11.02
N GLY A 134 -15.46 -17.13 -10.86
CA GLY A 134 -14.49 -17.75 -11.79
C GLY A 134 -13.02 -17.41 -11.54
N GLU A 135 -12.71 -16.34 -10.84
CA GLU A 135 -11.34 -15.90 -10.58
C GLU A 135 -11.01 -15.97 -9.08
N LEU A 136 -9.73 -16.16 -8.80
CA LEU A 136 -9.26 -16.08 -7.41
C LEU A 136 -9.51 -14.67 -6.86
N GLY A 137 -10.21 -14.59 -5.74
CA GLY A 137 -10.59 -13.32 -5.13
C GLY A 137 -11.87 -12.73 -5.71
N SER A 138 -12.69 -13.52 -6.43
CA SER A 138 -14.04 -13.13 -6.81
C SER A 138 -14.92 -12.90 -5.60
N ARG A 139 -16.11 -12.31 -5.84
CA ARG A 139 -17.11 -12.08 -4.78
C ARG A 139 -17.62 -13.41 -4.25
N ASP A 140 -17.39 -13.67 -2.98
CA ASP A 140 -17.81 -14.91 -2.31
C ASP A 140 -18.73 -14.67 -1.11
N ARG A 141 -19.06 -13.40 -0.83
CA ARG A 141 -19.86 -12.98 0.32
C ARG A 141 -20.84 -11.89 -0.06
N GLU A 142 -22.01 -11.93 0.49
CA GLU A 142 -23.09 -10.95 0.25
C GLU A 142 -22.64 -9.50 0.48
N ILE A 143 -21.77 -9.29 1.46
CA ILE A 143 -21.22 -7.96 1.78
C ILE A 143 -20.46 -7.34 0.61
N HIS A 144 -19.88 -8.14 -0.28
CA HIS A 144 -19.16 -7.63 -1.45
C HIS A 144 -20.08 -6.90 -2.43
N TRP A 145 -21.34 -7.29 -2.53
CA TRP A 145 -22.34 -6.55 -3.31
C TRP A 145 -22.89 -5.35 -2.55
N ALA A 146 -23.09 -5.50 -1.24
CA ALA A 146 -23.59 -4.40 -0.41
C ALA A 146 -22.57 -3.24 -0.29
N GLN A 147 -21.29 -3.52 -0.37
CA GLN A 147 -20.22 -2.53 -0.35
C GLN A 147 -19.78 -2.06 -1.76
N GLU A 148 -20.44 -2.53 -2.81
CA GLU A 148 -20.16 -2.02 -4.16
C GLU A 148 -20.60 -0.56 -4.26
N MET A 149 -19.77 0.25 -4.89
CA MET A 149 -20.07 1.64 -5.16
C MET A 149 -19.62 1.99 -6.56
N PHE A 150 -20.53 2.49 -7.37
CA PHE A 150 -20.29 2.77 -8.79
C PHE A 150 -19.15 3.79 -8.97
N ASP A 151 -19.16 4.87 -8.19
CA ASP A 151 -18.14 5.92 -8.22
C ASP A 151 -17.64 6.21 -6.79
N GLN A 152 -16.86 5.29 -6.25
CA GLN A 152 -16.30 5.45 -4.90
C GLN A 152 -15.39 6.68 -4.79
N ALA A 153 -14.60 6.98 -5.82
CA ALA A 153 -13.73 8.14 -5.86
C ALA A 153 -14.52 9.46 -5.87
N GLY A 154 -15.76 9.44 -6.33
CA GLY A 154 -16.64 10.60 -6.33
C GLY A 154 -16.86 11.22 -4.96
N MET A 155 -16.81 10.41 -3.89
CA MET A 155 -16.96 10.90 -2.51
C MET A 155 -15.89 11.93 -2.10
N VAL A 156 -14.71 11.84 -2.68
CA VAL A 156 -13.55 12.67 -2.31
C VAL A 156 -13.05 13.55 -3.45
N ARG A 157 -13.69 13.52 -4.60
CA ARG A 157 -13.22 14.18 -5.84
C ARG A 157 -12.94 15.67 -5.66
N GLU A 158 -13.74 16.37 -4.89
CA GLU A 158 -13.56 17.81 -4.65
C GLU A 158 -12.50 18.13 -3.58
N LEU A 159 -12.03 17.11 -2.86
CA LEU A 159 -11.09 17.25 -1.75
C LEU A 159 -9.67 16.84 -2.11
N VAL A 160 -9.50 16.17 -3.24
CA VAL A 160 -8.22 15.60 -3.68
C VAL A 160 -7.81 16.15 -5.05
N LYS A 161 -6.53 16.00 -5.36
CA LYS A 161 -5.95 16.38 -6.66
C LYS A 161 -5.63 15.15 -7.48
#